data_8bba55c98ec9cbaf48b31e623be7ea1a
#
_entry.id   8bba55c98ec9cbaf48b31e623be7ea1a
#
_cell.length_a   1.000
_cell.length_b   1.000
_cell.length_c   1.000
_cell.angle_alpha   90.00
_cell.angle_beta   90.00
_cell.angle_gamma   90.00
#
_symmetry.space_group_name_H-M   'P 1'
#
loop_
_entity.id
_entity.type
_entity.pdbx_description
1 polymer ?
#
loop_
_entity_poly.entity_id
_entity_poly.type
_entity_poly.pdbx_seq_one_letter_code
_entity_poly.pdbx_strand_id
1 'polypeptide(L)'
;KILKYKKMIKFVYQNKPLGTGDAVLKTKKYIKDKYFLMLLPDDLILKENCSKSMIKVHNKFKSSVMASMNVERKTISRWGIFKLDKKIDNKNYFINDVIEKPSIKNAPSNKAVIGRYILPKKIFSKLQH
;
A
#
# COMPACT_ATOMS: atom_id res chain seq x y z
N LYS A 1 12.98 20.62 -13.73
CA LYS A 1 12.35 20.51 -12.38
C LYS A 1 12.78 19.24 -11.60
N ILE A 2 13.03 18.10 -12.25
CA ILE A 2 13.39 16.82 -11.59
C ILE A 2 14.81 16.85 -10.99
N LEU A 3 15.76 17.58 -11.63
CA LEU A 3 17.15 17.63 -11.19
C LEU A 3 17.35 18.13 -9.75
N LYS A 4 16.47 18.98 -9.22
CA LYS A 4 16.54 19.46 -7.84
C LYS A 4 16.35 18.34 -6.79
N TYR A 5 15.70 17.24 -7.17
CA TYR A 5 15.46 16.11 -6.27
C TYR A 5 16.55 15.03 -6.33
N LYS A 6 17.52 15.15 -7.27
CA LYS A 6 18.57 14.13 -7.46
C LYS A 6 19.33 13.79 -6.19
N LYS A 7 19.65 14.79 -5.37
CA LYS A 7 20.36 14.59 -4.08
C LYS A 7 19.51 13.87 -3.01
N MET A 8 18.16 13.84 -3.19
CA MET A 8 17.23 13.21 -2.25
C MET A 8 16.94 11.75 -2.63
N ILE A 9 17.31 11.32 -3.85
CA ILE A 9 17.05 9.97 -4.34
C ILE A 9 18.16 9.04 -3.86
N LYS A 10 17.76 7.90 -3.32
CA LYS A 10 18.65 6.79 -2.96
C LYS A 10 18.21 5.55 -3.74
N PHE A 11 19.14 4.96 -4.46
CA PHE A 11 18.92 3.67 -5.13
C PHE A 11 19.28 2.54 -4.18
N VAL A 12 18.41 1.54 -4.13
CA VAL A 12 18.62 0.33 -3.34
C VAL A 12 18.39 -0.87 -4.24
N TYR A 13 19.34 -1.78 -4.28
CA TYR A 13 19.29 -2.94 -5.15
C TYR A 13 18.75 -4.16 -4.39
N GLN A 14 17.89 -4.91 -5.07
CA GLN A 14 17.45 -6.22 -4.68
C GLN A 14 18.10 -7.25 -5.63
N ASN A 15 19.11 -7.95 -5.17
CA ASN A 15 19.91 -8.85 -6.01
C ASN A 15 19.17 -10.13 -6.44
N LYS A 16 18.16 -10.54 -5.65
CA LYS A 16 17.30 -11.68 -5.94
C LYS A 16 15.84 -11.25 -5.83
N PRO A 17 14.95 -11.65 -6.76
CA PRO A 17 13.54 -11.23 -6.76
C PRO A 17 12.73 -11.97 -5.70
N LEU A 18 13.00 -11.69 -4.43
CA LEU A 18 12.35 -12.30 -3.27
C LEU A 18 11.01 -11.64 -2.88
N GLY A 19 10.41 -10.89 -3.80
CA GLY A 19 9.12 -10.22 -3.61
C GLY A 19 9.21 -8.82 -3.04
N THR A 20 8.05 -8.17 -2.96
CA THR A 20 7.91 -6.77 -2.55
C THR A 20 8.35 -6.53 -1.09
N GLY A 21 8.08 -7.49 -0.20
CA GLY A 21 8.49 -7.41 1.21
C GLY A 21 10.00 -7.31 1.38
N ASP A 22 10.77 -8.11 0.64
CA ASP A 22 12.24 -8.05 0.66
C ASP A 22 12.74 -6.73 0.07
N ALA A 23 12.16 -6.25 -1.03
CA ALA A 23 12.50 -4.95 -1.60
C ALA A 23 12.31 -3.81 -0.58
N VAL A 24 11.20 -3.83 0.16
CA VAL A 24 10.94 -2.88 1.25
C VAL A 24 11.98 -3.06 2.36
N LEU A 25 12.29 -4.28 2.76
CA LEU A 25 13.28 -4.57 3.81
C LEU A 25 14.66 -3.98 3.50
N LYS A 26 15.12 -4.01 2.24
CA LYS A 26 16.39 -3.41 1.81
C LYS A 26 16.46 -1.90 2.06
N THR A 27 15.30 -1.22 2.15
CA THR A 27 15.25 0.22 2.41
C THR A 27 15.37 0.59 3.90
N LYS A 28 15.32 -0.37 4.82
CA LYS A 28 15.25 -0.20 6.29
C LYS A 28 16.22 0.87 6.83
N LYS A 29 17.48 0.86 6.37
CA LYS A 29 18.52 1.80 6.84
C LYS A 29 18.27 3.26 6.47
N TYR A 30 17.44 3.52 5.45
CA TYR A 30 17.13 4.86 4.97
C TYR A 30 15.86 5.44 5.57
N ILE A 31 14.98 4.61 6.12
CA ILE A 31 13.72 5.04 6.73
C ILE A 31 13.99 5.50 8.17
N LYS A 32 13.92 6.81 8.40
CA LYS A 32 14.15 7.43 9.72
C LYS A 32 12.84 7.67 10.47
N ASP A 33 11.80 8.05 9.75
CA ASP A 33 10.49 8.40 10.34
C ASP A 33 9.72 7.19 10.86
N LYS A 34 8.76 7.46 11.74
CA LYS A 34 7.88 6.44 12.34
C LYS A 34 6.99 5.76 11.29
N TYR A 35 6.62 6.48 10.24
CA TYR A 35 5.83 6.00 9.11
C TYR A 35 6.48 6.42 7.79
N PHE A 36 6.24 5.66 6.74
CA PHE A 36 6.70 5.98 5.39
C PHE A 36 5.63 5.62 4.36
N LEU A 37 5.69 6.30 3.22
CA LEU A 37 4.81 6.04 2.08
C LEU A 37 5.53 5.11 1.10
N MET A 38 4.92 3.98 0.78
CA MET A 38 5.37 3.05 -0.25
C MET A 38 4.50 3.20 -1.49
N LEU A 39 5.13 3.32 -2.65
CA LEU A 39 4.47 3.48 -3.94
C LEU A 39 5.01 2.42 -4.89
N LEU A 40 4.14 1.61 -5.47
CA LEU A 40 4.49 0.73 -6.57
C LEU A 40 4.41 1.51 -7.89
N PRO A 41 5.42 1.40 -8.78
CA PRO A 41 5.52 2.24 -9.98
C PRO A 41 4.53 1.86 -11.09
N ASP A 42 4.02 0.65 -11.09
CA ASP A 42 3.06 0.11 -12.04
C ASP A 42 1.61 0.57 -11.79
N ASP A 43 1.31 1.12 -10.61
CA ASP A 43 0.00 1.71 -10.29
C ASP A 43 0.00 3.22 -10.53
N LEU A 44 -0.39 3.64 -11.73
CA LEU A 44 -0.51 5.06 -12.07
C LEU A 44 -1.90 5.60 -11.75
N ILE A 45 -1.99 6.51 -10.78
CA ILE A 45 -3.24 7.16 -10.38
C ILE A 45 -3.29 8.56 -10.98
N LEU A 46 -4.19 8.80 -11.94
CA LEU A 46 -4.18 10.00 -12.78
C LEU A 46 -5.01 11.13 -12.19
N LYS A 47 -6.21 11.01 -11.86
CA LYS A 47 -7.14 12.11 -11.58
C LYS A 47 -7.05 12.71 -10.18
N GLU A 48 -6.56 11.95 -9.21
CA GLU A 48 -6.52 12.36 -7.80
C GLU A 48 -5.10 12.25 -7.24
N ASN A 49 -4.74 13.15 -6.33
CA ASN A 49 -3.53 12.97 -5.54
C ASN A 49 -3.81 11.99 -4.38
N CYS A 50 -3.82 10.71 -4.71
CA CYS A 50 -4.08 9.63 -3.77
C CYS A 50 -3.17 9.71 -2.54
N SER A 51 -1.87 9.94 -2.72
CA SER A 51 -0.91 10.05 -1.62
C SER A 51 -1.28 11.16 -0.64
N LYS A 52 -1.70 12.33 -1.15
CA LYS A 52 -2.17 13.45 -0.30
C LYS A 52 -3.42 13.07 0.49
N SER A 53 -4.36 12.38 -0.14
CA SER A 53 -5.58 11.89 0.52
C SER A 53 -5.26 10.87 1.61
N MET A 54 -4.36 9.92 1.34
CA MET A 54 -3.90 8.94 2.31
C MET A 54 -3.20 9.58 3.53
N ILE A 55 -2.36 10.61 3.29
CA ILE A 55 -1.69 11.36 4.37
C ILE A 55 -2.73 12.06 5.26
N LYS A 56 -3.80 12.63 4.69
CA LYS A 56 -4.88 13.21 5.50
C LYS A 56 -5.55 12.17 6.39
N VAL A 57 -5.87 10.99 5.85
CA VAL A 57 -6.45 9.87 6.60
C VAL A 57 -5.49 9.42 7.71
N HIS A 58 -4.21 9.21 7.36
CA HIS A 58 -3.18 8.86 8.34
C HIS A 58 -3.09 9.88 9.49
N ASN A 59 -3.06 11.18 9.15
CA ASN A 59 -2.95 12.24 10.16
C ASN A 59 -4.15 12.26 11.12
N LYS A 60 -5.33 11.92 10.61
CA LYS A 60 -6.56 11.84 11.43
C LYS A 60 -6.54 10.62 12.36
N PHE A 61 -6.16 9.45 11.86
CA PHE A 61 -6.29 8.19 12.61
C PHE A 61 -4.97 7.66 13.18
N LYS A 62 -3.83 8.25 12.82
CA LYS A 62 -2.47 7.83 13.24
C LYS A 62 -2.18 6.34 13.01
N SER A 63 -2.78 5.78 11.96
CA SER A 63 -2.71 4.36 11.60
C SER A 63 -2.07 4.14 10.23
N SER A 64 -1.78 2.89 9.92
CA SER A 64 -1.45 2.49 8.53
C SER A 64 -2.63 2.79 7.62
N VAL A 65 -2.34 3.13 6.36
CA VAL A 65 -3.36 3.38 5.34
C VAL A 65 -2.98 2.63 4.07
N MET A 66 -3.94 1.95 3.49
CA MET A 66 -3.79 1.25 2.22
C MET A 66 -4.81 1.80 1.23
N ALA A 67 -4.39 2.05 0.01
CA ALA A 67 -5.32 2.50 -1.02
C ALA A 67 -6.05 1.32 -1.66
N SER A 68 -7.28 1.56 -2.09
CA SER A 68 -8.12 0.58 -2.78
C SER A 68 -8.76 1.14 -4.03
N MET A 69 -9.10 0.26 -4.95
CA MET A 69 -9.98 0.55 -6.07
C MET A 69 -11.16 -0.43 -6.10
N ASN A 70 -12.28 -0.01 -6.70
CA ASN A 70 -13.37 -0.93 -7.01
C ASN A 70 -12.99 -1.74 -8.25
N VAL A 71 -13.16 -3.04 -8.18
CA VAL A 71 -12.95 -3.94 -9.31
C VAL A 71 -14.24 -4.65 -9.70
N GLU A 72 -14.35 -4.99 -10.98
CA GLU A 72 -15.45 -5.80 -11.46
C GLU A 72 -15.36 -7.22 -10.88
N ARG A 73 -16.51 -7.80 -10.55
CA ARG A 73 -16.60 -9.13 -9.92
C ARG A 73 -15.83 -10.21 -10.69
N LYS A 74 -15.87 -10.17 -12.03
CA LYS A 74 -15.15 -11.13 -12.89
C LYS A 74 -13.63 -11.07 -12.81
N THR A 75 -13.04 -9.95 -12.32
CA THR A 75 -11.61 -9.75 -12.22
C THR A 75 -11.06 -9.91 -10.79
N ILE A 76 -11.91 -10.17 -9.81
CA ILE A 76 -11.56 -10.26 -8.38
C ILE A 76 -10.38 -11.21 -8.13
N SER A 77 -10.38 -12.39 -8.77
CA SER A 77 -9.33 -13.41 -8.59
C SER A 77 -7.93 -12.98 -9.05
N ARG A 78 -7.79 -11.78 -9.61
CA ARG A 78 -6.50 -11.22 -10.03
C ARG A 78 -5.84 -10.35 -8.95
N TRP A 79 -6.55 -10.03 -7.85
CA TRP A 79 -6.21 -9.00 -6.88
C TRP A 79 -6.20 -9.51 -5.45
N GLY A 80 -5.41 -8.88 -4.59
CA GLY A 80 -5.66 -8.92 -3.16
C GLY A 80 -6.93 -8.13 -2.83
N ILE A 81 -7.87 -8.71 -2.11
CA ILE A 81 -9.18 -8.13 -1.81
C ILE A 81 -9.31 -7.85 -0.32
N PHE A 82 -9.68 -6.62 0.04
CA PHE A 82 -9.89 -6.23 1.42
C PHE A 82 -11.11 -6.89 2.03
N LYS A 83 -10.93 -7.48 3.21
CA LYS A 83 -12.01 -7.81 4.14
C LYS A 83 -12.29 -6.56 4.96
N LEU A 84 -13.38 -5.88 4.60
CA LEU A 84 -13.79 -4.64 5.25
C LEU A 84 -14.39 -4.93 6.62
N ASP A 85 -14.18 -3.99 7.54
CA ASP A 85 -14.82 -3.97 8.86
C ASP A 85 -15.82 -2.82 8.91
N LYS A 86 -15.52 -1.77 9.64
CA LYS A 86 -16.40 -0.62 9.85
C LYS A 86 -16.20 0.44 8.77
N LYS A 87 -17.30 0.89 8.17
CA LYS A 87 -17.30 2.07 7.31
C LYS A 87 -17.05 3.33 8.15
N ILE A 88 -16.10 4.16 7.73
CA ILE A 88 -15.79 5.45 8.36
C ILE A 88 -16.56 6.57 7.69
N ASP A 89 -16.50 6.60 6.33
CA ASP A 89 -17.21 7.54 5.48
C ASP A 89 -17.40 6.93 4.08
N ASN A 90 -17.79 7.74 3.09
CA ASN A 90 -18.07 7.24 1.75
C ASN A 90 -16.84 6.69 1.00
N LYS A 91 -15.61 7.00 1.44
CA LYS A 91 -14.37 6.57 0.80
C LYS A 91 -13.49 5.69 1.70
N ASN A 92 -13.70 5.72 3.02
CA ASN A 92 -12.79 5.12 3.99
C ASN A 92 -13.46 4.04 4.83
N TYR A 93 -12.70 2.97 5.10
CA TYR A 93 -13.13 1.81 5.89
C TYR A 93 -11.99 1.38 6.81
N PHE A 94 -12.32 0.85 7.99
CA PHE A 94 -11.41 -0.04 8.69
C PHE A 94 -11.36 -1.38 7.96
N ILE A 95 -10.20 -2.02 7.97
CA ILE A 95 -9.98 -3.31 7.34
C ILE A 95 -9.50 -4.32 8.38
N ASN A 96 -9.99 -5.55 8.28
CA ASN A 96 -9.58 -6.65 9.13
C ASN A 96 -8.49 -7.49 8.49
N ASP A 97 -8.57 -7.67 7.16
CA ASP A 97 -7.70 -8.61 6.45
C ASP A 97 -7.62 -8.28 4.95
N VAL A 98 -6.67 -8.94 4.29
CA VAL A 98 -6.54 -8.96 2.83
C VAL A 98 -6.44 -10.42 2.39
N ILE A 99 -7.34 -10.83 1.50
CA ILE A 99 -7.32 -12.17 0.91
C ILE A 99 -6.70 -12.08 -0.49
N GLU A 100 -5.57 -12.75 -0.66
CA GLU A 100 -4.85 -12.74 -1.94
C GLU A 100 -5.56 -13.63 -2.95
N LYS A 101 -5.93 -13.04 -4.10
CA LYS A 101 -6.53 -13.71 -5.26
C LYS A 101 -7.66 -14.68 -4.89
N PRO A 102 -8.68 -14.25 -4.12
CA PRO A 102 -9.77 -15.13 -3.75
C PRO A 102 -10.56 -15.56 -4.98
N SER A 103 -11.23 -16.69 -4.89
CA SER A 103 -12.26 -17.02 -5.89
C SER A 103 -13.38 -15.99 -5.83
N ILE A 104 -14.09 -15.78 -6.95
CA ILE A 104 -15.20 -14.82 -7.03
C ILE A 104 -16.28 -15.10 -5.95
N LYS A 105 -16.50 -16.39 -5.64
CA LYS A 105 -17.48 -16.84 -4.64
C LYS A 105 -17.04 -16.48 -3.21
N ASN A 106 -15.74 -16.51 -2.93
CA ASN A 106 -15.18 -16.34 -1.58
C ASN A 106 -14.64 -14.92 -1.32
N ALA A 107 -14.74 -14.03 -2.30
CA ALA A 107 -14.26 -12.66 -2.15
C ALA A 107 -15.07 -11.89 -1.11
N PRO A 108 -14.40 -11.29 -0.09
CA PRO A 108 -15.11 -10.59 1.00
C PRO A 108 -15.67 -9.23 0.58
N SER A 109 -15.20 -8.67 -0.53
CA SER A 109 -15.65 -7.39 -1.08
C SER A 109 -15.26 -7.27 -2.55
N ASN A 110 -15.47 -6.09 -3.15
CA ASN A 110 -14.95 -5.72 -4.46
C ASN A 110 -13.85 -4.63 -4.36
N LYS A 111 -13.29 -4.41 -3.16
CA LYS A 111 -12.22 -3.44 -2.93
C LYS A 111 -10.87 -4.15 -3.07
N ALA A 112 -10.21 -3.90 -4.20
CA ALA A 112 -8.87 -4.44 -4.46
C ALA A 112 -7.79 -3.55 -3.86
N VAL A 113 -6.72 -4.17 -3.40
CA VAL A 113 -5.49 -3.48 -2.98
C VAL A 113 -4.80 -2.90 -4.21
N ILE A 114 -4.32 -1.68 -4.09
CA ILE A 114 -3.43 -1.05 -5.08
C ILE A 114 -2.13 -0.61 -4.41
N GLY A 115 -1.09 -0.46 -5.19
CA GLY A 115 0.29 -0.24 -4.74
C GLY A 115 0.56 1.11 -4.07
N ARG A 116 -0.25 1.50 -3.10
CA ARG A 116 -0.11 2.72 -2.30
C ARG A 116 -0.34 2.41 -0.83
N TYR A 117 0.70 2.58 -0.02
CA TYR A 117 0.66 2.20 1.39
C TYR A 117 1.33 3.25 2.27
N ILE A 118 0.73 3.61 3.40
CA ILE A 118 1.41 4.25 4.52
C ILE A 118 1.66 3.19 5.57
N LEU A 119 2.92 2.86 5.79
CA LEU A 119 3.35 1.77 6.66
C LEU A 119 4.13 2.29 7.85
N PRO A 120 3.98 1.68 9.03
CA PRO A 120 4.81 2.00 10.18
C PRO A 120 6.20 1.38 10.03
N LYS A 121 7.23 2.06 10.52
CA LYS A 121 8.61 1.55 10.55
C LYS A 121 8.72 0.17 11.21
N LYS A 122 7.86 -0.15 12.17
CA LYS A 122 7.79 -1.47 12.83
C LYS A 122 7.51 -2.64 11.86
N ILE A 123 7.05 -2.36 10.62
CA ILE A 123 6.85 -3.42 9.61
C ILE A 123 8.15 -4.19 9.33
N PHE A 124 9.31 -3.52 9.43
CA PHE A 124 10.59 -4.15 9.16
C PHE A 124 10.91 -5.33 10.08
N SER A 125 10.40 -5.37 11.30
CA SER A 125 10.55 -6.54 12.20
C SER A 125 9.71 -7.72 11.75
N LYS A 126 8.65 -7.51 10.98
CA LYS A 126 7.78 -8.56 10.45
C LYS A 126 8.23 -9.08 9.08
N LEU A 127 9.11 -8.34 8.39
CA LEU A 127 9.65 -8.73 7.08
C LEU A 127 10.98 -9.49 7.17
N GLN A 128 11.48 -9.75 8.38
CA GLN A 128 12.77 -10.41 8.61
C GLN A 128 12.64 -11.94 8.78
N HIS A 129 11.44 -12.50 8.57
CA HIS A 129 11.16 -13.95 8.70
C HIS A 129 11.02 -14.62 7.35
#